data_a519a9ba1f277fe18ed0f2ec63a89c14
#
_entry.id   a519a9ba1f277fe18ed0f2ec63a89c14
#
_cell.length_a   1.000
_cell.length_b   1.000
_cell.length_c   1.000
_cell.angle_alpha   90.00
_cell.angle_beta   90.00
_cell.angle_gamma   90.00
#
_symmetry.space_group_name_H-M   'P 1'
#
loop_
_entity.id
_entity.type
_entity.pdbx_description
1 polymer ?
#
loop_
_entity_poly.entity_id
_entity_poly.type
_entity_poly.pdbx_seq_one_letter_code
_entity_poly.pdbx_strand_id
1 'polypeptide(L)'
;GIPTLCKNISKNYSFQYDLNSILSRLIYGRILFPSSKLSCYEQSTKLYEQPNFELQHIYRSLDVLAKESDNIQATLYKNSKRIIKRKTGVLYYDCTNYFFDIDSEDGSKQYGVSKEHRPNPIVQMGLFMDMSGIPLAFCINPGNQNEQLSLKPLEQQIMKDFELSKFVVCTDAGLSSESNRKFNNFGERSFITAQSIKKLNNNLKE
;
A
#
# COMPACT_ATOMS: atom_id res chain seq x y z
N GLY A 1 9.60 -5.59 -16.27
CA GLY A 1 8.13 -5.43 -16.34
C GLY A 1 7.40 -6.58 -15.63
N ILE A 2 6.09 -6.64 -15.79
CA ILE A 2 5.21 -7.66 -15.16
C ILE A 2 5.70 -9.09 -15.45
N PRO A 3 6.05 -9.48 -16.69
CA PRO A 3 6.51 -10.85 -16.95
C PRO A 3 7.74 -11.25 -16.14
N THR A 4 8.71 -10.36 -16.00
CA THR A 4 9.93 -10.61 -15.23
C THR A 4 9.62 -10.77 -13.73
N LEU A 5 8.75 -9.92 -13.20
CA LEU A 5 8.28 -9.99 -11.81
C LEU A 5 7.59 -11.34 -11.55
N CYS A 6 6.60 -11.70 -12.36
CA CYS A 6 5.87 -12.95 -12.23
C CYS A 6 6.80 -14.17 -12.35
N LYS A 7 7.74 -14.15 -13.30
CA LYS A 7 8.75 -15.23 -13.43
C LYS A 7 9.61 -15.38 -12.17
N ASN A 8 9.99 -14.27 -11.53
CA ASN A 8 10.77 -14.33 -10.29
C ASN A 8 9.95 -14.87 -9.12
N ILE A 9 8.71 -14.42 -8.97
CA ILE A 9 7.80 -14.93 -7.95
C ILE A 9 7.56 -16.44 -8.15
N SER A 10 7.26 -16.87 -9.37
CA SER A 10 6.96 -18.28 -9.69
C SER A 10 8.09 -19.26 -9.36
N LYS A 11 9.34 -18.80 -9.22
CA LYS A 11 10.45 -19.65 -8.79
C LYS A 11 10.29 -20.18 -7.36
N ASN A 12 9.57 -19.48 -6.52
CA ASN A 12 9.39 -19.79 -5.10
C ASN A 12 8.09 -20.57 -4.82
N TYR A 13 7.29 -20.84 -5.86
CA TYR A 13 5.97 -21.47 -5.71
C TYR A 13 5.76 -22.57 -6.74
N SER A 14 5.04 -23.62 -6.33
CA SER A 14 4.58 -24.71 -7.19
C SER A 14 3.09 -24.55 -7.48
N PHE A 15 2.73 -23.81 -8.52
CA PHE A 15 1.35 -23.69 -9.00
C PHE A 15 1.26 -23.95 -10.52
N GLN A 16 0.10 -24.43 -10.97
CA GLN A 16 -0.13 -24.86 -12.35
C GLN A 16 -0.84 -23.80 -13.21
N TYR A 17 -0.81 -22.53 -12.82
CA TYR A 17 -1.42 -21.43 -13.57
C TYR A 17 -0.39 -20.36 -13.93
N ASP A 18 -0.68 -19.64 -15.00
CA ASP A 18 0.17 -18.52 -15.46
C ASP A 18 -0.14 -17.24 -14.64
N LEU A 19 0.69 -16.99 -13.61
CA LEU A 19 0.58 -15.80 -12.79
C LEU A 19 0.69 -14.49 -13.61
N ASN A 20 1.49 -14.48 -14.68
CA ASN A 20 1.64 -13.30 -15.53
C ASN A 20 0.33 -13.00 -16.30
N SER A 21 -0.31 -14.03 -16.84
CA SER A 21 -1.60 -13.87 -17.50
C SER A 21 -2.67 -13.34 -16.52
N ILE A 22 -2.75 -13.91 -15.31
CA ILE A 22 -3.70 -13.46 -14.28
C ILE A 22 -3.43 -12.00 -13.88
N LEU A 23 -2.19 -11.66 -13.51
CA LEU A 23 -1.85 -10.31 -13.03
C LEU A 23 -2.09 -9.27 -14.13
N SER A 24 -1.73 -9.57 -15.37
CA SER A 24 -1.98 -8.69 -16.51
C SER A 24 -3.48 -8.42 -16.68
N ARG A 25 -4.33 -9.45 -16.60
CA ARG A 25 -5.79 -9.30 -16.70
C ARG A 25 -6.38 -8.51 -15.54
N LEU A 26 -5.89 -8.73 -14.31
CA LEU A 26 -6.32 -7.94 -13.14
C LEU A 26 -5.96 -6.46 -13.29
N ILE A 27 -4.78 -6.15 -13.83
CA ILE A 27 -4.36 -4.77 -14.09
C ILE A 27 -5.18 -4.14 -15.22
N TYR A 28 -5.32 -4.83 -16.36
CA TYR A 28 -6.11 -4.33 -17.47
C TYR A 28 -7.58 -4.15 -17.09
N GLY A 29 -8.15 -5.11 -16.37
CA GLY A 29 -9.52 -5.02 -15.88
C GLY A 29 -9.70 -3.85 -14.92
N ARG A 30 -8.72 -3.57 -14.06
CA ARG A 30 -8.77 -2.40 -13.16
C ARG A 30 -8.72 -1.07 -13.90
N ILE A 31 -8.01 -0.99 -15.01
CA ILE A 31 -7.86 0.24 -15.80
C ILE A 31 -9.08 0.43 -16.73
N LEU A 32 -9.51 -0.63 -17.41
CA LEU A 32 -10.54 -0.54 -18.46
C LEU A 32 -11.97 -0.67 -17.90
N PHE A 33 -12.16 -1.59 -16.94
CA PHE A 33 -13.47 -1.97 -16.39
C PHE A 33 -13.37 -2.21 -14.89
N PRO A 34 -13.19 -1.18 -14.06
CA PRO A 34 -13.06 -1.34 -12.60
C PRO A 34 -14.28 -2.07 -12.01
N SER A 35 -14.07 -3.31 -11.54
CA SER A 35 -15.16 -4.19 -11.10
C SER A 35 -14.66 -5.27 -10.12
N SER A 36 -15.54 -6.19 -9.73
CA SER A 36 -15.21 -7.36 -8.92
C SER A 36 -14.24 -8.31 -9.65
N LYS A 37 -13.62 -9.23 -8.93
CA LYS A 37 -12.74 -10.25 -9.53
C LYS A 37 -13.49 -11.18 -10.48
N LEU A 38 -14.73 -11.53 -10.14
CA LEU A 38 -15.61 -12.31 -11.00
C LEU A 38 -15.89 -11.56 -12.32
N SER A 39 -16.35 -10.32 -12.23
CA SER A 39 -16.64 -9.52 -13.43
C SER A 39 -15.37 -9.25 -14.25
N CYS A 40 -14.23 -9.04 -13.60
CA CYS A 40 -12.94 -8.91 -14.30
C CYS A 40 -12.60 -10.17 -15.09
N TYR A 41 -12.85 -11.37 -14.53
CA TYR A 41 -12.68 -12.64 -15.24
C TYR A 41 -13.63 -12.73 -16.44
N GLU A 42 -14.93 -12.47 -16.27
CA GLU A 42 -15.93 -12.49 -17.34
C GLU A 42 -15.60 -11.50 -18.47
N GLN A 43 -15.13 -10.29 -18.14
CA GLN A 43 -14.69 -9.31 -19.14
C GLN A 43 -13.41 -9.77 -19.85
N SER A 44 -12.51 -10.47 -19.16
CA SER A 44 -11.27 -10.96 -19.77
C SER A 44 -11.52 -11.98 -20.87
N THR A 45 -12.62 -12.72 -20.82
CA THR A 45 -13.02 -13.67 -21.89
C THR A 45 -13.47 -12.97 -23.17
N LYS A 46 -13.75 -11.66 -23.12
CA LYS A 46 -14.14 -10.85 -24.29
C LYS A 46 -12.93 -10.19 -24.97
N LEU A 47 -11.75 -10.26 -24.37
CA LEU A 47 -10.53 -9.73 -24.96
C LEU A 47 -10.03 -10.64 -26.08
N TYR A 48 -9.24 -10.08 -27.00
CA TYR A 48 -8.68 -10.81 -28.15
C TYR A 48 -7.93 -12.09 -27.73
N GLU A 49 -7.06 -11.96 -26.73
CA GLU A 49 -6.41 -13.12 -26.13
C GLU A 49 -7.30 -13.70 -25.03
N GLN A 50 -7.70 -14.95 -25.16
CA GLN A 50 -8.50 -15.64 -24.15
C GLN A 50 -7.66 -15.93 -22.89
N PRO A 51 -8.26 -15.90 -21.68
CA PRO A 51 -7.56 -16.29 -20.46
C PRO A 51 -7.21 -17.79 -20.51
N ASN A 52 -5.97 -18.13 -20.19
CA ASN A 52 -5.47 -19.50 -20.06
C ASN A 52 -5.55 -20.02 -18.61
N PHE A 53 -6.47 -19.47 -17.82
CA PHE A 53 -6.69 -19.78 -16.42
C PHE A 53 -8.18 -19.73 -16.08
N GLU A 54 -8.55 -20.31 -14.96
CA GLU A 54 -9.92 -20.32 -14.44
C GLU A 54 -10.09 -19.29 -13.31
N LEU A 55 -11.34 -18.96 -12.98
CA LEU A 55 -11.68 -17.99 -11.92
C LEU A 55 -11.03 -18.35 -10.57
N GLN A 56 -11.00 -19.65 -10.21
CA GLN A 56 -10.36 -20.11 -8.97
C GLN A 56 -8.87 -19.75 -8.90
N HIS A 57 -8.18 -19.73 -10.04
CA HIS A 57 -6.76 -19.37 -10.11
C HIS A 57 -6.52 -17.90 -9.79
N ILE A 58 -7.48 -17.02 -10.12
CA ILE A 58 -7.43 -15.61 -9.69
C ILE A 58 -7.40 -15.54 -8.16
N TYR A 59 -8.34 -16.19 -7.47
CA TYR A 59 -8.40 -16.13 -6.00
C TYR A 59 -7.15 -16.71 -5.35
N ARG A 60 -6.66 -17.86 -5.85
CA ARG A 60 -5.39 -18.44 -5.37
C ARG A 60 -4.18 -17.54 -5.62
N SER A 61 -4.17 -16.82 -6.74
CA SER A 61 -3.08 -15.87 -7.05
C SER A 61 -3.07 -14.67 -6.11
N LEU A 62 -4.22 -14.25 -5.57
CA LEU A 62 -4.28 -13.14 -4.61
C LEU A 62 -3.49 -13.45 -3.33
N ASP A 63 -3.51 -14.70 -2.85
CA ASP A 63 -2.72 -15.11 -1.68
C ASP A 63 -1.22 -15.01 -1.95
N VAL A 64 -0.79 -15.40 -3.16
CA VAL A 64 0.61 -15.29 -3.58
C VAL A 64 1.01 -13.81 -3.69
N LEU A 65 0.18 -12.98 -4.33
CA LEU A 65 0.43 -11.55 -4.48
C LEU A 65 0.47 -10.82 -3.13
N ALA A 66 -0.37 -11.22 -2.17
CA ALA A 66 -0.36 -10.68 -0.82
C ALA A 66 0.93 -11.02 -0.08
N LYS A 67 1.39 -12.28 -0.15
CA LYS A 67 2.66 -12.72 0.46
C LYS A 67 3.89 -12.05 -0.15
N GLU A 68 3.85 -11.77 -1.44
CA GLU A 68 4.93 -11.13 -2.19
C GLU A 68 4.82 -9.59 -2.24
N SER A 69 3.89 -9.00 -1.48
CA SER A 69 3.59 -7.56 -1.54
C SER A 69 4.84 -6.70 -1.42
N ASP A 70 5.71 -6.96 -0.45
CA ASP A 70 6.92 -6.17 -0.20
C ASP A 70 7.91 -6.29 -1.37
N ASN A 71 8.12 -7.52 -1.87
CA ASN A 71 8.97 -7.78 -3.04
C ASN A 71 8.41 -7.10 -4.31
N ILE A 72 7.09 -7.13 -4.48
CA ILE A 72 6.40 -6.45 -5.60
C ILE A 72 6.65 -4.94 -5.51
N GLN A 73 6.42 -4.32 -4.35
CA GLN A 73 6.60 -2.90 -4.13
C GLN A 73 8.05 -2.46 -4.39
N ALA A 74 9.03 -3.17 -3.82
CA ALA A 74 10.45 -2.90 -4.03
C ALA A 74 10.84 -3.03 -5.51
N THR A 75 10.36 -4.06 -6.20
CA THR A 75 10.60 -4.26 -7.63
C THR A 75 9.99 -3.15 -8.48
N LEU A 76 8.76 -2.74 -8.18
CA LEU A 76 8.08 -1.65 -8.87
C LEU A 76 8.81 -0.33 -8.67
N TYR A 77 9.24 -0.02 -7.44
CA TYR A 77 10.05 1.16 -7.18
C TYR A 77 11.36 1.15 -7.99
N LYS A 78 12.12 0.06 -7.95
CA LYS A 78 13.36 -0.10 -8.71
C LYS A 78 13.14 0.07 -10.22
N ASN A 79 12.08 -0.51 -10.76
CA ASN A 79 11.74 -0.38 -12.18
C ASN A 79 11.28 1.03 -12.55
N SER A 80 10.56 1.72 -11.66
CA SER A 80 10.09 3.09 -11.91
C SER A 80 11.24 4.08 -12.12
N LYS A 81 12.39 3.88 -11.47
CA LYS A 81 13.59 4.73 -11.65
C LYS A 81 14.12 4.73 -13.08
N ARG A 82 13.79 3.70 -13.89
CA ARG A 82 14.20 3.61 -15.30
C ARG A 82 13.30 4.40 -16.24
N ILE A 83 12.10 4.75 -15.77
CA ILE A 83 11.06 5.41 -16.57
C ILE A 83 10.96 6.88 -16.18
N ILE A 84 11.06 7.16 -14.86
CA ILE A 84 10.90 8.50 -14.30
C ILE A 84 11.99 8.78 -13.26
N LYS A 85 12.37 10.05 -13.13
CA LYS A 85 13.21 10.51 -12.03
C LYS A 85 12.37 10.60 -10.76
N ARG A 86 12.51 9.62 -9.86
CA ARG A 86 11.82 9.62 -8.56
C ARG A 86 12.36 10.74 -7.65
N LYS A 87 11.48 11.52 -7.05
CA LYS A 87 11.83 12.63 -6.15
C LYS A 87 11.59 12.23 -4.70
N THR A 88 12.53 11.50 -4.13
CA THR A 88 12.43 10.90 -2.80
C THR A 88 13.03 11.73 -1.66
N GLY A 89 13.39 12.99 -1.89
CA GLY A 89 13.90 13.88 -0.85
C GLY A 89 12.86 14.27 0.21
N VAL A 90 11.59 14.30 -0.16
CA VAL A 90 10.45 14.39 0.77
C VAL A 90 9.50 13.26 0.46
N LEU A 91 9.03 12.59 1.50
CA LEU A 91 8.05 11.52 1.44
C LEU A 91 6.79 11.94 2.20
N TYR A 92 5.66 11.91 1.53
CA TYR A 92 4.36 12.15 2.16
C TYR A 92 3.79 10.84 2.65
N TYR A 93 3.32 10.82 3.89
CA TYR A 93 2.65 9.66 4.47
C TYR A 93 1.28 10.02 5.01
N ASP A 94 0.30 9.25 4.62
CA ASP A 94 -1.05 9.36 5.15
C ASP A 94 -1.70 7.97 5.27
N CYS A 95 -2.72 7.89 6.12
CA CYS A 95 -3.55 6.71 6.30
C CYS A 95 -4.95 6.96 5.77
N THR A 96 -5.51 5.93 5.17
CA THR A 96 -6.94 5.87 4.83
C THR A 96 -7.52 4.54 5.31
N ASN A 97 -8.82 4.38 5.22
CA ASN A 97 -9.46 3.10 5.51
C ASN A 97 -10.50 2.74 4.46
N TYR A 98 -10.76 1.44 4.34
CA TYR A 98 -11.76 0.88 3.46
C TYR A 98 -12.71 0.04 4.29
N PHE A 99 -14.00 0.28 4.16
CA PHE A 99 -15.04 -0.51 4.82
C PHE A 99 -15.42 -1.74 3.97
N PHE A 100 -15.94 -2.75 4.64
CA PHE A 100 -16.47 -3.95 4.02
C PHE A 100 -17.95 -4.09 4.44
N ASP A 101 -18.80 -4.39 3.48
CA ASP A 101 -20.23 -4.60 3.71
C ASP A 101 -20.45 -6.03 4.24
N ILE A 102 -20.02 -6.24 5.48
CA ILE A 102 -20.14 -7.48 6.25
C ILE A 102 -20.65 -7.16 7.66
N ASP A 103 -21.36 -8.11 8.27
CA ASP A 103 -22.01 -7.94 9.57
C ASP A 103 -21.10 -8.27 10.77
N SER A 104 -19.93 -8.87 10.52
CA SER A 104 -19.01 -9.30 11.58
C SER A 104 -17.56 -9.13 11.16
N GLU A 105 -16.69 -9.02 12.16
CA GLU A 105 -15.25 -8.98 11.95
C GLU A 105 -14.72 -10.27 11.29
N ASP A 106 -13.75 -10.14 10.40
CA ASP A 106 -13.11 -11.24 9.70
C ASP A 106 -11.64 -10.93 9.43
N GLY A 107 -10.73 -11.61 10.12
CA GLY A 107 -9.28 -11.42 9.98
C GLY A 107 -8.84 -9.98 10.24
N SER A 108 -8.30 -9.31 9.23
CA SER A 108 -7.88 -7.90 9.31
C SER A 108 -9.03 -6.91 9.21
N LYS A 109 -10.23 -7.35 8.80
CA LYS A 109 -11.43 -6.52 8.75
C LYS A 109 -12.01 -6.43 10.15
N GLN A 110 -11.72 -5.34 10.84
CA GLN A 110 -12.04 -5.11 12.24
C GLN A 110 -12.84 -3.82 12.39
N TYR A 111 -13.70 -3.75 13.44
CA TYR A 111 -14.35 -2.49 13.77
C TYR A 111 -13.31 -1.48 14.26
N GLY A 112 -13.39 -0.26 13.74
CA GLY A 112 -12.47 0.81 14.05
C GLY A 112 -13.04 2.19 13.71
N VAL A 113 -12.20 3.22 13.82
CA VAL A 113 -12.61 4.58 13.49
C VAL A 113 -12.67 4.73 11.97
N SER A 114 -13.88 4.63 11.42
CA SER A 114 -14.12 4.84 9.98
C SER A 114 -14.05 6.33 9.64
N LYS A 115 -13.23 6.70 8.63
CA LYS A 115 -13.19 8.07 8.11
C LYS A 115 -14.51 8.48 7.41
N GLU A 116 -15.27 7.49 6.94
CA GLU A 116 -16.61 7.69 6.35
C GLU A 116 -17.74 7.58 7.37
N HIS A 117 -17.44 7.43 8.67
CA HIS A 117 -18.40 7.25 9.77
C HIS A 117 -19.36 6.05 9.55
N ARG A 118 -18.88 4.99 8.91
CA ARG A 118 -19.66 3.77 8.69
C ARG A 118 -19.51 2.79 9.85
N PRO A 119 -20.58 2.05 10.18
CA PRO A 119 -20.55 1.06 11.27
C PRO A 119 -19.88 -0.27 10.88
N ASN A 120 -19.48 -0.42 9.64
CA ASN A 120 -18.95 -1.67 9.10
C ASN A 120 -17.48 -1.90 9.50
N PRO A 121 -17.01 -3.17 9.54
CA PRO A 121 -15.61 -3.48 9.67
C PRO A 121 -14.75 -2.84 8.58
N ILE A 122 -13.58 -2.37 8.95
CA ILE A 122 -12.64 -1.68 8.07
C ILE A 122 -11.28 -2.37 8.03
N VAL A 123 -10.48 -2.08 7.03
CA VAL A 123 -9.02 -2.22 7.04
C VAL A 123 -8.40 -0.83 6.91
N GLN A 124 -7.23 -0.65 7.49
CA GLN A 124 -6.47 0.59 7.36
C GLN A 124 -5.35 0.41 6.34
N MET A 125 -5.15 1.41 5.50
CA MET A 125 -4.02 1.46 4.56
C MET A 125 -3.16 2.68 4.85
N GLY A 126 -1.89 2.46 5.15
CA GLY A 126 -0.87 3.51 5.15
C GLY A 126 -0.19 3.57 3.80
N LEU A 127 0.04 4.77 3.27
CA LEU A 127 0.64 4.98 1.95
C LEU A 127 1.74 6.04 2.01
N PHE A 128 2.93 5.67 1.53
CA PHE A 128 3.98 6.64 1.21
C PHE A 128 3.93 7.04 -0.27
N MET A 129 4.07 8.34 -0.52
CA MET A 129 4.22 8.94 -1.85
C MET A 129 5.49 9.78 -1.91
N ASP A 130 6.10 9.87 -3.09
CA ASP A 130 7.19 10.82 -3.33
C ASP A 130 6.68 12.25 -3.62
N MET A 131 7.60 13.21 -3.77
CA MET A 131 7.27 14.62 -4.05
C MET A 131 6.46 14.85 -5.33
N SER A 132 6.39 13.88 -6.22
CA SER A 132 5.59 13.93 -7.45
C SER A 132 4.21 13.31 -7.29
N GLY A 133 3.82 12.90 -6.07
CA GLY A 133 2.56 12.21 -5.79
C GLY A 133 2.52 10.76 -6.28
N ILE A 134 3.68 10.18 -6.63
CA ILE A 134 3.74 8.82 -7.13
C ILE A 134 3.88 7.86 -5.93
N PRO A 135 3.00 6.85 -5.81
CA PRO A 135 3.09 5.84 -4.75
C PRO A 135 4.48 5.22 -4.66
N LEU A 136 4.93 5.04 -3.44
CA LEU A 136 6.22 4.44 -3.11
C LEU A 136 6.03 3.06 -2.49
N ALA A 137 5.34 3.03 -1.35
CA ALA A 137 5.02 1.83 -0.61
C ALA A 137 3.72 2.00 0.17
N PHE A 138 3.05 0.88 0.46
CA PHE A 138 1.86 0.85 1.29
C PHE A 138 1.90 -0.33 2.26
N CYS A 139 1.13 -0.22 3.34
CA CYS A 139 0.83 -1.33 4.24
C CYS A 139 -0.68 -1.42 4.47
N ILE A 140 -1.14 -2.63 4.78
CA ILE A 140 -2.52 -2.90 5.20
C ILE A 140 -2.48 -3.39 6.64
N ASN A 141 -3.27 -2.77 7.49
CA ASN A 141 -3.36 -3.07 8.92
C ASN A 141 -4.81 -3.39 9.31
N PRO A 142 -5.01 -4.13 10.41
CA PRO A 142 -6.35 -4.33 10.98
C PRO A 142 -7.06 -3.01 11.27
N GLY A 143 -8.38 -2.99 11.09
CA GLY A 143 -9.18 -1.77 11.24
C GLY A 143 -9.17 -1.16 12.64
N ASN A 144 -8.92 -1.96 13.68
CA ASN A 144 -8.81 -1.53 15.08
C ASN A 144 -7.40 -1.07 15.49
N GLN A 145 -6.43 -1.12 14.60
CA GLN A 145 -5.06 -0.69 14.90
C GLN A 145 -4.96 0.84 14.95
N ASN A 146 -4.14 1.36 15.85
CA ASN A 146 -3.82 2.78 15.87
C ASN A 146 -2.96 3.15 14.64
N GLU A 147 -3.42 4.10 13.84
CA GLU A 147 -2.76 4.56 12.61
C GLU A 147 -1.30 5.00 12.83
N GLN A 148 -0.99 5.57 13.99
CA GLN A 148 0.37 6.02 14.33
C GLN A 148 1.40 4.88 14.37
N LEU A 149 0.95 3.63 14.56
CA LEU A 149 1.83 2.48 14.63
C LEU A 149 2.24 1.96 13.23
N SER A 150 1.55 2.37 12.19
CA SER A 150 1.80 1.92 10.80
C SER A 150 2.99 2.62 10.12
N LEU A 151 3.29 3.86 10.48
CA LEU A 151 4.34 4.68 9.87
C LEU A 151 5.72 4.01 9.95
N LYS A 152 6.15 3.70 11.18
CA LYS A 152 7.51 3.25 11.49
C LYS A 152 7.90 1.92 10.81
N PRO A 153 7.07 0.87 10.85
CA PRO A 153 7.38 -0.38 10.15
C PRO A 153 7.50 -0.19 8.63
N LEU A 154 6.59 0.57 8.02
CA LEU A 154 6.62 0.81 6.59
C LEU A 154 7.83 1.66 6.18
N GLU A 155 8.21 2.65 6.99
CA GLU A 155 9.41 3.44 6.76
C GLU A 155 10.69 2.59 6.88
N GLN A 156 10.76 1.68 7.85
CA GLN A 156 11.86 0.73 7.97
C GLN A 156 11.98 -0.19 6.74
N GLN A 157 10.84 -0.63 6.21
CA GLN A 157 10.80 -1.39 4.96
C GLN A 157 11.35 -0.57 3.78
N ILE A 158 10.93 0.69 3.63
CA ILE A 158 11.44 1.59 2.58
C ILE A 158 12.96 1.76 2.69
N MET A 159 13.46 1.97 3.89
CA MET A 159 14.91 2.12 4.10
C MET A 159 15.67 0.87 3.69
N LYS A 160 15.15 -0.30 4.05
CA LYS A 160 15.79 -1.60 3.76
C LYS A 160 15.67 -1.99 2.30
N ASP A 161 14.45 -2.00 1.76
CA ASP A 161 14.15 -2.65 0.48
C ASP A 161 14.31 -1.70 -0.72
N PHE A 162 14.24 -0.39 -0.47
CA PHE A 162 14.39 0.66 -1.50
C PHE A 162 15.72 1.39 -1.40
N GLU A 163 16.52 1.09 -0.38
CA GLU A 163 17.84 1.71 -0.14
C GLU A 163 17.75 3.25 0.01
N LEU A 164 16.69 3.72 0.67
CA LEU A 164 16.47 5.13 0.96
C LEU A 164 16.86 5.43 2.40
N SER A 165 17.88 6.26 2.59
CA SER A 165 18.40 6.63 3.93
C SER A 165 18.26 8.11 4.26
N LYS A 166 18.06 8.96 3.24
CA LYS A 166 18.02 10.42 3.39
C LYS A 166 16.73 10.98 2.80
N PHE A 167 15.82 11.39 3.67
CA PHE A 167 14.54 11.99 3.29
C PHE A 167 13.89 12.74 4.45
N VAL A 168 12.94 13.59 4.12
CA VAL A 168 12.04 14.25 5.07
C VAL A 168 10.69 13.59 5.01
N VAL A 169 10.16 13.10 6.14
CA VAL A 169 8.80 12.55 6.21
C VAL A 169 7.82 13.67 6.52
N CYS A 170 6.80 13.80 5.69
CA CYS A 170 5.73 14.77 5.86
C CYS A 170 4.44 14.04 6.23
N THR A 171 3.84 14.39 7.39
CA THR A 171 2.61 13.77 7.91
C THR A 171 1.63 14.84 8.38
N ASP A 172 0.38 14.42 8.57
CA ASP A 172 -0.62 15.22 9.27
C ASP A 172 -0.42 15.20 10.81
N ALA A 173 -1.25 15.95 11.53
CA ALA A 173 -1.20 16.05 12.99
C ALA A 173 -1.59 14.74 13.70
N GLY A 174 -2.41 13.89 13.08
CA GLY A 174 -2.85 12.60 13.61
C GLY A 174 -1.71 11.58 13.73
N LEU A 175 -0.71 11.69 12.86
CA LEU A 175 0.42 10.77 12.76
C LEU A 175 1.69 11.28 13.48
N SER A 176 1.62 12.44 14.16
CA SER A 176 2.74 13.14 14.78
C SER A 176 3.04 12.72 16.24
N SER A 177 2.97 11.41 16.56
CA SER A 177 3.34 10.95 17.91
C SER A 177 4.81 11.27 18.24
N GLU A 178 5.10 11.41 19.52
CA GLU A 178 6.49 11.64 19.99
C GLU A 178 7.44 10.53 19.51
N SER A 179 6.96 9.28 19.50
CA SER A 179 7.71 8.14 18.99
C SER A 179 8.04 8.27 17.51
N ASN A 180 7.08 8.72 16.68
CA ASN A 180 7.29 8.91 15.24
C ASN A 180 8.26 10.07 14.99
N ARG A 181 8.13 11.19 15.72
CA ARG A 181 9.04 12.32 15.62
C ARG A 181 10.47 11.97 16.01
N LYS A 182 10.65 11.26 17.14
CA LYS A 182 11.99 10.79 17.59
C LYS A 182 12.61 9.84 16.58
N PHE A 183 11.82 8.93 15.99
CA PHE A 183 12.29 8.00 14.98
C PHE A 183 12.75 8.72 13.70
N ASN A 184 12.03 9.77 13.30
CA ASN A 184 12.33 10.55 12.09
C ASN A 184 13.36 11.67 12.31
N ASN A 185 13.75 11.94 13.55
CA ASN A 185 14.83 12.88 13.88
C ASN A 185 16.13 12.12 14.19
N PHE A 186 16.51 11.18 13.31
CA PHE A 186 17.70 10.36 13.49
C PHE A 186 18.45 10.15 12.17
N GLY A 187 19.79 10.27 12.23
CA GLY A 187 20.66 10.15 11.05
C GLY A 187 20.44 11.31 10.06
N GLU A 188 20.28 11.01 8.80
CA GLU A 188 20.01 11.98 7.73
C GLU A 188 18.51 12.17 7.45
N ARG A 189 17.64 11.70 8.34
CA ARG A 189 16.18 11.86 8.21
C ARG A 189 15.73 13.07 9.02
N SER A 190 14.62 13.64 8.57
CA SER A 190 13.92 14.75 9.23
C SER A 190 12.42 14.57 9.06
N PHE A 191 11.62 15.37 9.77
CA PHE A 191 10.17 15.32 9.63
C PHE A 191 9.57 16.71 9.54
N ILE A 192 8.43 16.79 8.87
CA ILE A 192 7.51 17.92 8.87
C ILE A 192 6.15 17.38 9.26
N THR A 193 5.52 17.95 10.28
CA THR A 193 4.18 17.51 10.70
C THR A 193 3.33 18.71 11.10
N ALA A 194 2.04 18.64 10.80
CA ALA A 194 1.10 19.63 11.29
C ALA A 194 0.96 19.54 12.82
N GLN A 195 0.87 20.68 13.48
CA GLN A 195 0.62 20.76 14.91
C GLN A 195 -0.71 21.45 15.17
N SER A 196 -1.58 20.83 15.96
CA SER A 196 -2.82 21.46 16.38
C SER A 196 -2.53 22.62 17.34
N ILE A 197 -2.95 23.82 16.98
CA ILE A 197 -2.82 25.02 17.83
C ILE A 197 -3.51 24.81 19.19
N LYS A 198 -4.63 24.08 19.23
CA LYS A 198 -5.34 23.78 20.48
C LYS A 198 -4.51 22.95 21.47
N LYS A 199 -3.56 22.14 20.96
CA LYS A 199 -2.68 21.29 21.75
C LYS A 199 -1.33 21.94 22.09
N LEU A 200 -1.07 23.16 21.64
CA LEU A 200 0.12 23.91 22.03
C LEU A 200 0.04 24.35 23.50
N ASN A 201 1.19 24.36 24.18
CA ASN A 201 1.33 24.98 25.49
C ASN A 201 0.90 26.45 25.40
N ASN A 202 0.30 26.99 26.48
CA ASN A 202 -0.18 28.37 26.50
C ASN A 202 0.93 29.38 26.18
N ASN A 203 2.16 29.12 26.62
CA ASN A 203 3.33 29.97 26.32
C ASN A 203 3.75 29.99 24.82
N LEU A 204 3.16 29.16 23.98
CA LEU A 204 3.41 29.09 22.53
C LEU A 204 2.20 29.55 21.72
N LYS A 205 1.14 30.03 22.39
CA LYS A 205 -0.09 30.56 21.75
C LYS A 205 -0.12 32.09 21.72
N GLU A 206 0.83 32.73 22.43
CA GLU A 206 1.10 34.15 22.39
C GLU A 206 2.08 34.49 21.26
#